data_4fee22e2038d90adcf01ae39a97ed123
#
_entry.id   4fee22e2038d90adcf01ae39a97ed123
#
_cell.length_a   1.000
_cell.length_b   1.000
_cell.length_c   1.000
_cell.angle_alpha   90.00
_cell.angle_beta   90.00
_cell.angle_gamma   90.00
#
_symmetry.space_group_name_H-M   'P 1'
#
loop_
_entity.id
_entity.type
_entity.pdbx_description
1 polymer ?
#
loop_
_entity_poly.entity_id
_entity_poly.type
_entity_poly.pdbx_seq_one_letter_code
_entity_poly.pdbx_strand_id
1 'polypeptide(L)'
;TTPMDSCVLDENGDFSLQAPSPQYPDFYRLRVGNRSLLLAVDSIEAIVVSTTLDSLPYTLSIDGSDASLTIAQLRATARTATREQLREQAQLTIVQNPRSLAAYYAVFLKQGGEYIWDLYNPADRRMYQAVVTSFHTWMPDYERSKALYAQVSSALKAEREIQQQIAMRQLI
;
A
#
# COMPACT_ATOMS: atom_id res chain seq x y z
N THR A 1 17.24 10.90 -1.03
CA THR A 1 17.39 9.58 -0.35
C THR A 1 18.60 8.88 -0.93
N THR A 2 19.54 8.49 -0.08
CA THR A 2 20.72 7.73 -0.46
C THR A 2 20.30 6.29 -0.79
N PRO A 3 20.77 5.70 -1.91
CA PRO A 3 20.54 4.30 -2.21
C PRO A 3 21.11 3.40 -1.11
N MET A 4 20.43 2.29 -0.79
CA MET A 4 20.91 1.27 0.15
C MET A 4 21.95 0.37 -0.53
N ASP A 5 21.75 0.10 -1.81
CA ASP A 5 22.65 -0.67 -2.66
C ASP A 5 22.48 -0.21 -4.12
N SER A 6 23.47 -0.47 -4.95
CA SER A 6 23.43 -0.19 -6.38
C SER A 6 24.35 -1.11 -7.15
N CYS A 7 23.96 -1.46 -8.37
CA CYS A 7 24.78 -2.24 -9.28
C CYS A 7 24.59 -1.78 -10.72
N VAL A 8 25.43 -2.27 -11.60
CA VAL A 8 25.30 -2.11 -13.05
C VAL A 8 24.73 -3.42 -13.60
N LEU A 9 23.82 -3.32 -14.57
CA LEU A 9 23.30 -4.47 -15.28
C LEU A 9 24.45 -5.14 -16.06
N ASP A 10 24.47 -6.46 -16.06
CA ASP A 10 25.44 -7.22 -16.87
C ASP A 10 25.02 -7.24 -18.36
N GLU A 11 25.76 -7.97 -19.19
CA GLU A 11 25.51 -8.08 -20.62
C GLU A 11 24.15 -8.71 -20.97
N ASN A 12 23.60 -9.52 -20.06
CA ASN A 12 22.30 -10.16 -20.19
C ASN A 12 21.17 -9.30 -19.59
N GLY A 13 21.51 -8.19 -18.91
CA GLY A 13 20.57 -7.37 -18.17
C GLY A 13 20.27 -7.87 -16.75
N ASP A 14 21.07 -8.82 -16.26
CA ASP A 14 20.90 -9.35 -14.90
C ASP A 14 21.52 -8.42 -13.86
N PHE A 15 20.96 -8.46 -12.65
CA PHE A 15 21.42 -7.66 -11.52
C PHE A 15 21.19 -8.42 -10.20
N SER A 16 21.95 -8.04 -9.18
CA SER A 16 21.74 -8.48 -7.82
C SER A 16 21.95 -7.32 -6.86
N LEU A 17 21.02 -7.13 -5.95
CA LEU A 17 21.05 -6.10 -4.91
C LEU A 17 20.81 -6.73 -3.56
N GLN A 18 21.41 -6.17 -2.53
CA GLN A 18 21.25 -6.59 -1.15
C GLN A 18 20.82 -5.41 -0.28
N ALA A 19 19.88 -5.66 0.62
CA ALA A 19 19.45 -4.69 1.60
C ALA A 19 19.31 -5.37 2.97
N PRO A 20 19.53 -4.63 4.08
CA PRO A 20 19.25 -5.15 5.41
C PRO A 20 17.81 -5.60 5.53
N SER A 21 17.58 -6.71 6.26
CA SER A 21 16.23 -7.13 6.62
C SER A 21 15.58 -6.07 7.51
N PRO A 22 14.34 -5.62 7.22
CA PRO A 22 13.65 -4.66 8.05
C PRO A 22 13.16 -5.30 9.35
N GLN A 23 13.06 -4.52 10.42
CA GLN A 23 12.48 -4.95 11.69
C GLN A 23 10.97 -5.22 11.57
N TYR A 24 10.29 -4.40 10.78
CA TYR A 24 8.90 -4.55 10.38
C TYR A 24 8.80 -4.58 8.86
N PRO A 25 7.74 -5.14 8.27
CA PRO A 25 7.51 -5.05 6.85
C PRO A 25 7.65 -3.61 6.34
N ASP A 26 8.41 -3.37 5.27
CA ASP A 26 8.62 -2.03 4.76
C ASP A 26 8.67 -1.99 3.22
N PHE A 27 8.44 -0.80 2.68
CA PHE A 27 8.50 -0.54 1.26
C PHE A 27 9.91 -0.18 0.81
N TYR A 28 10.40 -0.89 -0.19
CA TYR A 28 11.65 -0.60 -0.87
C TYR A 28 11.36 -0.17 -2.30
N ARG A 29 12.19 0.72 -2.80
CA ARG A 29 12.08 1.19 -4.18
C ARG A 29 13.25 0.69 -5.00
N LEU A 30 12.96 -0.19 -5.96
CA LEU A 30 13.90 -0.56 -7.02
C LEU A 30 13.84 0.52 -8.11
N ARG A 31 14.99 1.08 -8.47
CA ARG A 31 15.09 2.16 -9.45
C ARG A 31 16.01 1.74 -10.59
N VAL A 32 15.53 1.91 -11.83
CA VAL A 32 16.30 1.67 -13.04
C VAL A 32 16.16 2.89 -13.95
N GLY A 33 17.21 3.68 -14.04
CA GLY A 33 17.16 4.98 -14.74
C GLY A 33 16.12 5.93 -14.11
N ASN A 34 15.16 6.35 -14.88
CA ASN A 34 14.05 7.21 -14.45
C ASN A 34 12.78 6.44 -14.03
N ARG A 35 12.81 5.12 -14.11
CA ARG A 35 11.68 4.26 -13.75
C ARG A 35 11.89 3.61 -12.38
N SER A 36 10.80 3.28 -11.71
CA SER A 36 10.88 2.65 -10.39
C SER A 36 9.74 1.67 -10.15
N LEU A 37 10.06 0.64 -9.40
CA LEU A 37 9.15 -0.38 -8.88
C LEU A 37 9.11 -0.29 -7.36
N LEU A 38 7.92 -0.39 -6.78
CA LEU A 38 7.73 -0.50 -5.35
C LEU A 38 7.69 -1.98 -4.96
N LEU A 39 8.54 -2.36 -4.01
CA LEU A 39 8.62 -3.68 -3.43
C LEU A 39 8.18 -3.62 -1.97
N ALA A 40 7.47 -4.64 -1.51
CA ALA A 40 7.14 -4.87 -0.12
C ALA A 40 8.04 -5.98 0.41
N VAL A 41 8.84 -5.67 1.42
CA VAL A 41 9.76 -6.61 2.04
C VAL A 41 9.28 -6.89 3.46
N ASP A 42 8.89 -8.12 3.74
CA ASP A 42 8.33 -8.52 5.03
C ASP A 42 9.40 -8.99 6.03
N SER A 43 10.45 -9.65 5.51
CA SER A 43 11.49 -10.25 6.35
C SER A 43 12.76 -10.52 5.52
N ILE A 44 13.43 -11.63 5.79
CA ILE A 44 14.54 -12.14 4.96
C ILE A 44 13.93 -12.82 3.74
N GLU A 45 13.95 -12.16 2.62
CA GLU A 45 13.33 -12.60 1.37
C GLU A 45 14.35 -12.54 0.22
N ALA A 46 14.19 -13.44 -0.73
CA ALA A 46 14.80 -13.36 -2.05
C ALA A 46 13.72 -13.02 -3.07
N ILE A 47 13.68 -11.77 -3.50
CA ILE A 47 12.70 -11.28 -4.46
C ILE A 47 13.32 -11.26 -5.84
N VAL A 48 12.72 -11.98 -6.79
CA VAL A 48 13.15 -12.01 -8.18
C VAL A 48 12.20 -11.19 -9.01
N VAL A 49 12.74 -10.19 -9.70
CA VAL A 49 11.97 -9.32 -10.62
C VAL A 49 12.45 -9.54 -12.04
N SER A 50 11.53 -9.86 -12.95
CA SER A 50 11.81 -9.98 -14.37
C SER A 50 10.89 -9.07 -15.17
N THR A 51 11.49 -8.20 -15.99
CA THR A 51 10.75 -7.23 -16.81
C THR A 51 11.66 -6.70 -17.93
N THR A 52 11.09 -5.93 -18.85
CA THR A 52 11.86 -5.08 -19.76
C THR A 52 11.80 -3.64 -19.28
N LEU A 53 12.80 -2.85 -19.59
CA LEU A 53 12.85 -1.45 -19.18
C LEU A 53 11.60 -0.68 -19.60
N ASP A 54 11.11 -0.92 -20.82
CA ASP A 54 9.93 -0.24 -21.37
C ASP A 54 8.62 -0.66 -20.68
N SER A 55 8.59 -1.89 -20.18
CA SER A 55 7.40 -2.44 -19.49
C SER A 55 7.31 -2.03 -18.02
N LEU A 56 8.42 -1.64 -17.41
CA LEU A 56 8.49 -1.28 -16.00
C LEU A 56 7.70 0.04 -15.73
N PRO A 57 6.89 0.15 -14.70
CA PRO A 57 6.64 -0.81 -13.60
C PRO A 57 5.36 -1.65 -13.76
N TYR A 58 4.81 -1.80 -14.92
CA TYR A 58 3.45 -2.32 -15.08
C TYR A 58 3.36 -3.75 -15.58
N THR A 59 4.25 -4.13 -16.50
CA THR A 59 4.30 -5.50 -17.03
C THR A 59 5.58 -6.15 -16.55
N LEU A 60 5.46 -7.01 -15.57
CA LEU A 60 6.58 -7.66 -14.91
C LEU A 60 6.15 -8.94 -14.22
N SER A 61 7.10 -9.83 -13.91
CA SER A 61 6.90 -10.90 -12.94
C SER A 61 7.68 -10.61 -11.66
N ILE A 62 7.11 -10.99 -10.55
CA ILE A 62 7.74 -10.93 -9.23
C ILE A 62 7.54 -12.28 -8.56
N ASP A 63 8.62 -12.92 -8.17
CA ASP A 63 8.64 -14.13 -7.38
C ASP A 63 9.27 -13.84 -6.01
N GLY A 64 8.86 -14.56 -4.98
CA GLY A 64 9.39 -14.44 -3.63
C GLY A 64 8.75 -13.35 -2.76
N SER A 65 7.77 -12.59 -3.28
CA SER A 65 7.00 -11.62 -2.50
C SER A 65 5.60 -11.44 -3.06
N ASP A 66 4.62 -12.10 -2.46
CA ASP A 66 3.20 -11.99 -2.85
C ASP A 66 2.68 -10.55 -2.68
N ALA A 67 3.13 -9.86 -1.65
CA ALA A 67 2.75 -8.46 -1.42
C ALA A 67 3.25 -7.55 -2.53
N SER A 68 4.50 -7.71 -2.98
CA SER A 68 5.07 -6.95 -4.10
C SER A 68 4.33 -7.23 -5.40
N LEU A 69 4.01 -8.49 -5.68
CA LEU A 69 3.24 -8.87 -6.87
C LEU A 69 1.84 -8.24 -6.85
N THR A 70 1.14 -8.32 -5.71
CA THR A 70 -0.19 -7.73 -5.54
C THR A 70 -0.17 -6.21 -5.73
N ILE A 71 0.83 -5.50 -5.20
CA ILE A 71 1.01 -4.05 -5.40
C ILE A 71 1.21 -3.73 -6.88
N ALA A 72 2.05 -4.50 -7.58
CA ALA A 72 2.27 -4.30 -9.01
C ALA A 72 0.99 -4.51 -9.82
N GLN A 73 0.19 -5.52 -9.49
CA GLN A 73 -1.11 -5.79 -10.11
C GLN A 73 -2.11 -4.64 -9.84
N LEU A 74 -2.22 -4.15 -8.61
CA LEU A 74 -3.08 -3.01 -8.28
C LEU A 74 -2.68 -1.75 -9.07
N ARG A 75 -1.38 -1.49 -9.20
CA ARG A 75 -0.88 -0.36 -10.00
C ARG A 75 -1.20 -0.50 -11.48
N ALA A 76 -1.08 -1.69 -12.04
CA ALA A 76 -1.43 -1.97 -13.43
C ALA A 76 -2.94 -1.79 -13.65
N THR A 77 -3.77 -2.34 -12.76
CA THR A 77 -5.23 -2.21 -12.82
C THR A 77 -5.68 -0.75 -12.70
N ALA A 78 -5.05 0.06 -11.85
CA ALA A 78 -5.37 1.48 -11.69
C ALA A 78 -5.24 2.30 -12.99
N ARG A 79 -4.46 1.83 -13.97
CA ARG A 79 -4.29 2.51 -15.26
C ARG A 79 -5.40 2.24 -16.27
N THR A 80 -5.97 1.05 -16.25
CA THR A 80 -6.82 0.54 -17.35
C THR A 80 -8.24 0.20 -16.93
N ALA A 81 -8.45 -0.12 -15.65
CA ALA A 81 -9.75 -0.52 -15.14
C ALA A 81 -10.62 0.67 -14.74
N THR A 82 -11.92 0.43 -14.63
CA THR A 82 -12.83 1.38 -14.01
C THR A 82 -12.54 1.52 -12.51
N ARG A 83 -12.99 2.63 -11.92
CA ARG A 83 -12.85 2.84 -10.46
C ARG A 83 -13.52 1.74 -9.66
N GLU A 84 -14.65 1.25 -10.09
CA GLU A 84 -15.38 0.16 -9.43
C GLU A 84 -14.58 -1.16 -9.44
N GLN A 85 -14.06 -1.56 -10.60
CA GLN A 85 -13.21 -2.74 -10.73
C GLN A 85 -11.93 -2.65 -9.87
N LEU A 86 -11.32 -1.46 -9.83
CA LEU A 86 -10.15 -1.23 -8.99
C LEU A 86 -10.49 -1.31 -7.49
N ARG A 87 -11.62 -0.74 -7.08
CA ARG A 87 -12.11 -0.83 -5.70
C ARG A 87 -12.40 -2.27 -5.30
N GLU A 88 -13.01 -3.05 -6.18
CA GLU A 88 -13.28 -4.48 -5.94
C GLU A 88 -11.98 -5.27 -5.72
N GLN A 89 -10.98 -5.10 -6.57
CA GLN A 89 -9.68 -5.74 -6.41
C GLN A 89 -8.96 -5.29 -5.13
N ALA A 90 -8.97 -4.00 -4.83
CA ALA A 90 -8.37 -3.44 -3.63
C ALA A 90 -9.08 -3.95 -2.36
N GLN A 91 -10.40 -4.06 -2.37
CA GLN A 91 -11.18 -4.63 -1.27
C GLN A 91 -10.82 -6.10 -1.02
N LEU A 92 -10.71 -6.92 -2.06
CA LEU A 92 -10.28 -8.32 -1.93
C LEU A 92 -8.88 -8.40 -1.31
N THR A 93 -7.95 -7.57 -1.76
CA THR A 93 -6.60 -7.50 -1.19
C THR A 93 -6.62 -7.19 0.32
N ILE A 94 -7.44 -6.22 0.74
CA ILE A 94 -7.56 -5.83 2.15
C ILE A 94 -8.19 -6.95 2.99
N VAL A 95 -9.26 -7.54 2.51
CA VAL A 95 -10.00 -8.56 3.26
C VAL A 95 -9.22 -9.87 3.40
N GLN A 96 -8.50 -10.27 2.36
CA GLN A 96 -7.73 -11.52 2.37
C GLN A 96 -6.54 -11.48 3.33
N ASN A 97 -5.82 -10.36 3.40
CA ASN A 97 -4.67 -10.22 4.31
C ASN A 97 -4.51 -8.77 4.79
N PRO A 98 -5.33 -8.32 5.75
CA PRO A 98 -5.36 -6.91 6.18
C PRO A 98 -4.08 -6.43 6.89
N ARG A 99 -3.19 -7.35 7.30
CA ARG A 99 -1.90 -7.01 7.91
C ARG A 99 -0.74 -6.91 6.90
N SER A 100 -0.99 -7.17 5.63
CA SER A 100 0.04 -7.09 4.59
C SER A 100 0.31 -5.65 4.17
N LEU A 101 1.52 -5.40 3.67
CA LEU A 101 1.83 -4.12 3.02
C LEU A 101 1.01 -3.89 1.75
N ALA A 102 0.56 -4.95 1.08
CA ALA A 102 -0.36 -4.82 -0.05
C ALA A 102 -1.72 -4.25 0.38
N ALA A 103 -2.26 -4.67 1.53
CA ALA A 103 -3.47 -4.09 2.11
C ALA A 103 -3.26 -2.63 2.53
N TYR A 104 -2.13 -2.33 3.18
CA TYR A 104 -1.76 -0.96 3.50
C TYR A 104 -1.69 -0.09 2.24
N TYR A 105 -1.05 -0.58 1.18
CA TYR A 105 -0.99 0.11 -0.11
C TYR A 105 -2.39 0.31 -0.71
N ALA A 106 -3.25 -0.70 -0.63
CA ALA A 106 -4.59 -0.68 -1.21
C ALA A 106 -5.52 0.36 -0.56
N VAL A 107 -5.39 0.65 0.75
CA VAL A 107 -6.20 1.70 1.39
C VAL A 107 -5.78 3.10 0.97
N PHE A 108 -4.53 3.31 0.55
CA PHE A 108 -4.02 4.60 0.07
C PHE A 108 -3.92 4.67 -1.46
N LEU A 109 -4.51 3.71 -2.16
CA LEU A 109 -4.46 3.65 -3.62
C LEU A 109 -5.19 4.84 -4.24
N LYS A 110 -4.56 5.41 -5.26
CA LYS A 110 -5.12 6.52 -6.04
C LYS A 110 -5.39 6.10 -7.47
N GLN A 111 -6.42 6.71 -8.05
CA GLN A 111 -6.70 6.68 -9.47
C GLN A 111 -7.02 8.09 -9.95
N GLY A 112 -6.34 8.55 -11.00
CA GLY A 112 -6.52 9.92 -11.47
C GLY A 112 -6.12 11.01 -10.46
N GLY A 113 -5.20 10.69 -9.53
CA GLY A 113 -4.75 11.59 -8.48
C GLY A 113 -5.60 11.58 -7.20
N GLU A 114 -6.77 10.94 -7.20
CA GLU A 114 -7.69 10.88 -6.07
C GLU A 114 -7.65 9.50 -5.41
N TYR A 115 -7.77 9.47 -4.07
CA TYR A 115 -7.92 8.22 -3.33
C TYR A 115 -9.18 7.48 -3.78
N ILE A 116 -9.10 6.16 -3.91
CA ILE A 116 -10.27 5.32 -4.23
C ILE A 116 -11.18 5.10 -3.01
N TRP A 117 -10.66 5.30 -1.81
CA TRP A 117 -11.38 5.21 -0.54
C TRP A 117 -11.40 6.57 0.14
N ASP A 118 -12.59 6.99 0.58
CA ASP A 118 -12.76 8.21 1.36
C ASP A 118 -12.83 7.85 2.86
N LEU A 119 -11.84 8.29 3.62
CA LEU A 119 -11.75 8.04 5.07
C LEU A 119 -12.95 8.64 5.83
N TYR A 120 -13.53 9.71 5.31
CA TYR A 120 -14.67 10.39 5.94
C TYR A 120 -16.03 9.79 5.55
N ASN A 121 -16.06 8.94 4.53
CA ASN A 121 -17.25 8.17 4.18
C ASN A 121 -17.31 6.90 5.06
N PRO A 122 -18.40 6.67 5.84
CA PRO A 122 -18.51 5.52 6.74
C PRO A 122 -18.36 4.16 6.04
N ALA A 123 -18.85 4.03 4.81
CA ALA A 123 -18.74 2.78 4.05
C ALA A 123 -17.30 2.48 3.64
N ASP A 124 -16.59 3.50 3.14
CA ASP A 124 -15.18 3.39 2.72
C ASP A 124 -14.23 3.24 3.91
N ARG A 125 -14.54 3.89 5.03
CA ARG A 125 -13.74 3.84 6.26
C ARG A 125 -13.53 2.42 6.78
N ARG A 126 -14.45 1.50 6.50
CA ARG A 126 -14.30 0.08 6.86
C ARG A 126 -13.03 -0.54 6.31
N MET A 127 -12.55 -0.08 5.15
CA MET A 127 -11.29 -0.55 4.56
C MET A 127 -10.10 -0.11 5.40
N TYR A 128 -10.08 1.16 5.82
CA TYR A 128 -9.05 1.66 6.74
C TYR A 128 -9.10 0.96 8.11
N GLN A 129 -10.30 0.75 8.64
CA GLN A 129 -10.48 0.08 9.94
C GLN A 129 -9.99 -1.35 9.93
N ALA A 130 -10.20 -2.10 8.85
CA ALA A 130 -9.70 -3.47 8.71
C ALA A 130 -8.16 -3.51 8.80
N VAL A 131 -7.49 -2.62 8.08
CA VAL A 131 -6.02 -2.55 8.08
C VAL A 131 -5.50 -2.00 9.42
N VAL A 132 -6.10 -0.92 9.93
CA VAL A 132 -5.70 -0.32 11.22
C VAL A 132 -5.79 -1.32 12.37
N THR A 133 -6.89 -2.05 12.46
CA THR A 133 -7.09 -3.05 13.52
C THR A 133 -6.04 -4.14 13.43
N SER A 134 -5.77 -4.63 12.22
CA SER A 134 -4.80 -5.69 12.00
C SER A 134 -3.38 -5.24 12.30
N PHE A 135 -2.97 -4.07 11.79
CA PHE A 135 -1.64 -3.51 12.05
C PHE A 135 -1.43 -3.20 13.53
N HIS A 136 -2.42 -2.59 14.18
CA HIS A 136 -2.32 -2.27 15.60
C HIS A 136 -2.25 -3.52 16.49
N THR A 137 -2.98 -4.58 16.15
CA THR A 137 -2.97 -5.84 16.89
C THR A 137 -1.64 -6.57 16.79
N TRP A 138 -1.08 -6.65 15.57
CA TRP A 138 0.10 -7.48 15.30
C TRP A 138 1.42 -6.73 15.33
N MET A 139 1.39 -5.42 15.12
CA MET A 139 2.56 -4.55 15.03
C MET A 139 2.30 -3.21 15.74
N PRO A 140 1.97 -3.19 17.05
CA PRO A 140 1.56 -1.97 17.75
C PRO A 140 2.66 -0.90 17.78
N ASP A 141 3.93 -1.30 17.81
CA ASP A 141 5.07 -0.38 17.91
C ASP A 141 5.59 0.09 16.54
N TYR A 142 5.04 -0.44 15.45
CA TYR A 142 5.40 -0.05 14.10
C TYR A 142 4.88 1.37 13.78
N GLU A 143 5.75 2.25 13.29
CA GLU A 143 5.40 3.65 13.05
C GLU A 143 4.23 3.82 12.06
N ARG A 144 4.14 2.97 11.05
CA ARG A 144 2.99 2.98 10.12
C ARG A 144 1.68 2.59 10.81
N SER A 145 1.73 1.65 11.75
CA SER A 145 0.57 1.26 12.57
C SER A 145 0.09 2.41 13.43
N LYS A 146 1.01 3.11 14.10
CA LYS A 146 0.69 4.28 14.93
C LYS A 146 0.12 5.43 14.11
N ALA A 147 0.75 5.75 12.98
CA ALA A 147 0.30 6.82 12.10
C ALA A 147 -1.09 6.55 11.51
N LEU A 148 -1.34 5.32 11.04
CA LEU A 148 -2.64 4.92 10.49
C LEU A 148 -3.72 4.93 11.58
N TYR A 149 -3.42 4.45 12.79
CA TYR A 149 -4.33 4.49 13.92
C TYR A 149 -4.70 5.93 14.31
N ALA A 150 -3.73 6.83 14.39
CA ALA A 150 -3.96 8.24 14.69
C ALA A 150 -4.85 8.91 13.62
N GLN A 151 -4.61 8.62 12.35
CA GLN A 151 -5.37 9.17 11.22
C GLN A 151 -6.85 8.72 11.26
N VAL A 152 -7.10 7.44 11.45
CA VAL A 152 -8.46 6.88 11.52
C VAL A 152 -9.18 7.37 12.80
N SER A 153 -8.50 7.41 13.94
CA SER A 153 -9.06 7.91 15.19
C SER A 153 -9.45 9.38 15.11
N SER A 154 -8.65 10.21 14.44
CA SER A 154 -8.96 11.63 14.21
C SER A 154 -10.21 11.81 13.34
N ALA A 155 -10.35 10.99 12.29
CA ALA A 155 -11.54 11.03 11.42
C ALA A 155 -12.82 10.63 12.18
N LEU A 156 -12.75 9.59 13.01
CA LEU A 156 -13.87 9.16 13.86
C LEU A 156 -14.25 10.22 14.90
N LYS A 157 -13.27 10.90 15.48
CA LYS A 157 -13.52 11.98 16.44
C LYS A 157 -14.24 13.15 15.76
N ALA A 158 -13.74 13.60 14.62
CA ALA A 158 -14.35 14.68 13.85
C ALA A 158 -15.80 14.37 13.47
N GLU A 159 -16.11 13.14 13.06
CA GLU A 159 -17.47 12.72 12.76
C GLU A 159 -18.40 12.79 13.99
N ARG A 160 -17.92 12.29 15.14
CA ARG A 160 -18.70 12.34 16.39
C ARG A 160 -19.03 13.80 16.80
N GLU A 161 -18.06 14.70 16.67
CA GLU A 161 -18.25 16.12 16.97
C GLU A 161 -19.32 16.76 16.04
N ILE A 162 -19.29 16.44 14.74
CA ILE A 162 -20.30 16.89 13.77
C ILE A 162 -21.68 16.35 14.14
N GLN A 163 -21.79 15.06 14.44
CA GLN A 163 -23.06 14.43 14.84
C GLN A 163 -23.62 15.04 16.12
N GLN A 164 -22.81 15.33 17.12
CA GLN A 164 -23.22 16.02 18.33
C GLN A 164 -23.74 17.42 18.07
N GLN A 165 -23.07 18.19 17.19
CA GLN A 165 -23.52 19.53 16.81
C GLN A 165 -24.86 19.50 16.07
N ILE A 166 -25.05 18.53 15.17
CA ILE A 166 -26.33 18.35 14.46
C ILE A 166 -27.45 18.01 15.46
N ALA A 167 -27.21 17.07 16.38
CA ALA A 167 -28.19 16.67 17.39
C ALA A 167 -28.59 17.86 18.30
N MET A 168 -27.62 18.68 18.73
CA MET A 168 -27.94 19.88 19.53
C MET A 168 -28.74 20.90 18.79
N ARG A 169 -28.50 21.10 17.47
CA ARG A 169 -29.31 22.05 16.66
C ARG A 169 -30.77 21.60 16.44
N GLN A 170 -31.03 20.30 16.53
CA GLN A 170 -32.37 19.74 16.39
C GLN A 170 -33.21 19.83 17.70
N LEU A 171 -32.56 20.15 18.82
CA LEU A 171 -33.19 20.29 20.12
C LEU A 171 -33.63 21.76 20.45
N ILE A 172 -33.31 22.72 19.58
CA ILE A 172 -33.65 24.14 19.67
C ILE A 172 -34.73 24.49 18.64
#